data_44acfebceb0146b5eaff1d51f0983ac9
#
_entry.id   44acfebceb0146b5eaff1d51f0983ac9
#
_cell.length_a   1.000
_cell.length_b   1.000
_cell.length_c   1.000
_cell.angle_alpha   90.00
_cell.angle_beta   90.00
_cell.angle_gamma   90.00
#
_symmetry.space_group_name_H-M   'P 1'
#
loop_
_entity.id
_entity.type
_entity.pdbx_description
1 polymer ?
#
loop_
_entity_poly.entity_id
_entity_poly.type
_entity_poly.pdbx_seq_one_letter_code
_entity_poly.pdbx_strand_id
1 'polypeptide(L)'
;MEETQLTDSGRRVAAGQLAACARSVALVLLVASLSGCAMFRENHYMASDLPGQLAALPVSNPQLLNLAEMTGSPSDSQMIGKLDVLEINLLPSLNSKEAFRYTVRVQEDGTADLSQIGRLQLAGLKLVEAEAAITHASIERGMYRAPHITVTMKERKVNKILVSGAVKKPGWYEIPAAECNLISAIFYAGNLAPDAGTTVDIQNVVTRDELLNEAIASNPADGVAQAGYAQTRSPRQASIDLISAVKEGRDGYFIADGGSVHIERRSPDAIYVGGLVNKPGRLVFPLDDEEFRLLEAISLAGGPASQVADKVFVQRAYPASGQPAVIQASIGKAKHDDAHNLLLAPGDYVSIEHTPATVMMEILQMVRVGASLNPFIP
;
A
#
# COMPACT_ATOMS: atom_id res chain seq x y z
N MET A 1 -55.97 35.48 -79.36
CA MET A 1 -55.88 34.15 -78.82
C MET A 1 -54.39 33.75 -78.54
N GLU A 2 -53.56 34.70 -78.17
CA GLU A 2 -52.12 34.45 -78.06
C GLU A 2 -51.40 34.81 -76.71
N GLU A 3 -52.17 35.37 -75.79
CA GLU A 3 -51.68 35.83 -74.50
C GLU A 3 -51.80 34.78 -73.33
N THR A 4 -52.47 33.64 -73.52
CA THR A 4 -52.79 32.71 -72.47
C THR A 4 -51.76 31.50 -72.40
N GLN A 5 -50.90 31.35 -73.38
CA GLN A 5 -49.97 30.23 -73.45
C GLN A 5 -48.62 30.52 -72.78
N LEU A 6 -48.18 31.77 -72.59
CA LEU A 6 -46.92 32.17 -72.04
C LEU A 6 -46.79 32.12 -70.52
N THR A 7 -47.92 32.13 -69.80
CA THR A 7 -47.99 32.12 -68.33
C THR A 7 -47.88 30.70 -67.71
N ASP A 8 -48.27 29.66 -68.46
CA ASP A 8 -48.26 28.30 -67.93
C ASP A 8 -46.88 27.61 -68.03
N SER A 9 -46.07 27.97 -68.98
CA SER A 9 -44.68 27.45 -69.14
C SER A 9 -43.76 27.99 -68.05
N GLY A 10 -43.90 29.27 -67.65
CA GLY A 10 -43.10 29.89 -66.57
C GLY A 10 -43.40 29.31 -65.18
N ARG A 11 -44.65 28.97 -64.93
CA ARG A 11 -45.05 28.32 -63.62
C ARG A 11 -44.52 26.90 -63.51
N ARG A 12 -44.49 26.14 -64.57
CA ARG A 12 -43.97 24.74 -64.54
C ARG A 12 -42.42 24.70 -64.38
N VAL A 13 -41.70 25.63 -64.95
CA VAL A 13 -40.23 25.77 -64.78
C VAL A 13 -39.89 26.22 -63.38
N ALA A 14 -40.61 27.19 -62.81
CA ALA A 14 -40.41 27.64 -61.42
C ALA A 14 -40.76 26.56 -60.40
N ALA A 15 -41.83 25.76 -60.60
CA ALA A 15 -42.20 24.63 -59.74
C ALA A 15 -41.17 23.49 -59.78
N GLY A 16 -40.56 23.24 -60.93
CA GLY A 16 -39.48 22.25 -61.09
C GLY A 16 -38.18 22.69 -60.43
N GLN A 17 -37.83 23.98 -60.47
CA GLN A 17 -36.64 24.49 -59.77
C GLN A 17 -36.82 24.52 -58.24
N LEU A 18 -37.98 24.85 -57.72
CA LEU A 18 -38.31 24.80 -56.31
C LEU A 18 -38.26 23.36 -55.78
N ALA A 19 -38.79 22.39 -56.54
CA ALA A 19 -38.74 20.97 -56.17
C ALA A 19 -37.29 20.42 -56.20
N ALA A 20 -36.45 20.87 -57.14
CA ALA A 20 -35.03 20.50 -57.18
C ALA A 20 -34.24 21.08 -56.00
N CYS A 21 -34.46 22.38 -55.66
CA CYS A 21 -33.89 23.01 -54.48
C CYS A 21 -34.31 22.32 -53.16
N ALA A 22 -35.58 21.97 -52.99
CA ALA A 22 -36.07 21.28 -51.84
C ALA A 22 -35.48 19.87 -51.68
N ARG A 23 -35.25 19.14 -52.76
CA ARG A 23 -34.55 17.85 -52.76
C ARG A 23 -33.09 17.98 -52.41
N SER A 24 -32.41 19.01 -52.90
CA SER A 24 -31.02 19.27 -52.58
C SER A 24 -30.81 19.68 -51.12
N VAL A 25 -31.72 20.51 -50.57
CA VAL A 25 -31.68 20.88 -49.14
C VAL A 25 -32.02 19.68 -48.25
N ALA A 26 -32.96 18.82 -48.61
CA ALA A 26 -33.27 17.60 -47.88
C ALA A 26 -32.11 16.61 -47.90
N LEU A 27 -31.38 16.49 -49.04
CA LEU A 27 -30.19 15.66 -49.18
C LEU A 27 -29.02 16.18 -48.31
N VAL A 28 -28.81 17.50 -48.29
CA VAL A 28 -27.77 18.12 -47.46
C VAL A 28 -28.11 17.99 -45.99
N LEU A 29 -29.36 18.12 -45.55
CA LEU A 29 -29.79 17.87 -44.17
C LEU A 29 -29.66 16.40 -43.77
N LEU A 30 -29.95 15.48 -44.71
CA LEU A 30 -29.75 14.03 -44.47
C LEU A 30 -28.26 13.67 -44.33
N VAL A 31 -27.38 14.27 -45.16
CA VAL A 31 -25.92 14.07 -45.04
C VAL A 31 -25.34 14.75 -43.79
N ALA A 32 -25.85 15.91 -43.40
CA ALA A 32 -25.47 16.60 -42.18
C ALA A 32 -25.88 15.83 -40.92
N SER A 33 -27.04 15.14 -40.94
CA SER A 33 -27.49 14.28 -39.83
C SER A 33 -26.68 12.99 -39.69
N LEU A 34 -26.07 12.50 -40.77
CA LEU A 34 -25.15 11.35 -40.75
C LEU A 34 -23.72 11.72 -40.26
N SER A 35 -23.30 12.97 -40.38
CA SER A 35 -21.98 13.42 -39.93
C SER A 35 -21.91 13.76 -38.43
N GLY A 36 -23.06 13.92 -37.76
CA GLY A 36 -23.16 14.33 -36.36
C GLY A 36 -22.73 13.27 -35.32
N CYS A 37 -22.58 11.99 -35.71
CA CYS A 37 -22.24 10.91 -34.78
C CYS A 37 -20.74 10.56 -34.68
N ALA A 38 -19.88 11.19 -35.47
CA ALA A 38 -18.47 10.86 -35.50
C ALA A 38 -17.62 11.60 -34.45
N MET A 39 -18.15 12.69 -33.87
CA MET A 39 -17.39 13.56 -32.97
C MET A 39 -17.25 13.09 -31.52
N PHE A 40 -17.96 12.02 -31.11
CA PHE A 40 -17.94 11.47 -29.73
C PHE A 40 -17.25 10.11 -29.62
N ARG A 41 -16.44 9.72 -30.58
CA ARG A 41 -15.79 8.39 -30.62
C ARG A 41 -14.36 8.35 -30.14
N GLU A 42 -13.77 9.47 -29.81
CA GLU A 42 -12.45 9.54 -29.19
C GLU A 42 -12.60 9.14 -27.72
N ASN A 43 -11.89 8.10 -27.28
CA ASN A 43 -11.89 7.52 -25.92
C ASN A 43 -13.01 6.55 -25.55
N HIS A 44 -13.71 5.95 -26.53
CA HIS A 44 -14.61 4.82 -26.29
C HIS A 44 -13.91 3.49 -26.54
N TYR A 45 -13.87 2.62 -25.55
CA TYR A 45 -13.22 1.32 -25.59
C TYR A 45 -14.20 0.21 -25.26
N MET A 46 -14.00 -0.98 -25.86
CA MET A 46 -14.68 -2.19 -25.39
C MET A 46 -13.86 -2.85 -24.29
N ALA A 47 -14.53 -3.46 -23.32
CA ALA A 47 -13.85 -4.16 -22.24
C ALA A 47 -12.91 -5.26 -22.74
N SER A 48 -13.26 -5.94 -23.86
CA SER A 48 -12.45 -6.97 -24.51
C SER A 48 -11.16 -6.46 -25.15
N ASP A 49 -11.10 -5.17 -25.49
CA ASP A 49 -10.00 -4.55 -26.27
C ASP A 49 -9.43 -3.34 -25.52
N LEU A 50 -9.26 -3.47 -24.22
CA LEU A 50 -8.80 -2.39 -23.37
C LEU A 50 -7.29 -2.17 -23.53
N PRO A 51 -6.83 -0.95 -23.90
CA PRO A 51 -5.40 -0.62 -23.95
C PRO A 51 -4.75 -0.81 -22.57
N GLY A 52 -3.51 -1.33 -22.53
CA GLY A 52 -2.80 -1.58 -21.27
C GLY A 52 -2.66 -0.35 -20.37
N GLN A 53 -2.66 0.85 -20.92
CA GLN A 53 -2.62 2.11 -20.17
C GLN A 53 -3.92 2.41 -19.39
N LEU A 54 -5.02 1.78 -19.79
CA LEU A 54 -6.33 1.88 -19.12
C LEU A 54 -6.66 0.66 -18.26
N ALA A 55 -5.79 -0.36 -18.26
CA ALA A 55 -5.95 -1.48 -17.34
C ALA A 55 -5.75 -0.99 -15.90
N ALA A 56 -6.71 -1.31 -15.02
CA ALA A 56 -6.52 -1.06 -13.61
C ALA A 56 -5.44 -2.01 -13.06
N LEU A 57 -4.58 -1.48 -12.20
CA LEU A 57 -3.63 -2.30 -11.47
C LEU A 57 -4.31 -2.79 -10.18
N PRO A 58 -4.01 -4.02 -9.74
CA PRO A 58 -4.45 -4.48 -8.43
C PRO A 58 -3.99 -3.51 -7.35
N VAL A 59 -4.86 -3.21 -6.42
CA VAL A 59 -4.52 -2.32 -5.31
C VAL A 59 -3.76 -3.15 -4.27
N SER A 60 -2.47 -2.86 -4.11
CA SER A 60 -1.63 -3.58 -3.16
C SER A 60 -2.11 -3.36 -1.72
N ASN A 61 -2.38 -4.44 -1.02
CA ASN A 61 -2.77 -4.42 0.40
C ASN A 61 -1.54 -4.71 1.27
N PRO A 62 -1.06 -3.72 2.06
CA PRO A 62 0.11 -3.92 2.92
C PRO A 62 -0.13 -4.98 4.03
N GLN A 63 -1.37 -5.33 4.33
CA GLN A 63 -1.68 -6.38 5.33
C GLN A 63 -1.34 -7.78 4.85
N LEU A 64 -1.36 -8.01 3.52
CA LEU A 64 -1.00 -9.29 2.91
C LEU A 64 0.53 -9.45 2.77
N LEU A 65 1.29 -8.40 3.08
CA LEU A 65 2.74 -8.48 3.08
C LEU A 65 3.21 -9.42 4.19
N ASN A 66 4.03 -10.38 3.81
CA ASN A 66 4.74 -11.21 4.78
C ASN A 66 5.89 -10.41 5.40
N LEU A 67 5.58 -9.59 6.41
CA LEU A 67 6.57 -8.77 7.10
C LEU A 67 7.69 -9.63 7.74
N ALA A 68 7.45 -10.94 7.92
CA ALA A 68 8.48 -11.86 8.41
C ALA A 68 9.64 -12.03 7.41
N GLU A 69 9.42 -11.82 6.12
CA GLU A 69 10.49 -11.85 5.10
C GLU A 69 11.47 -10.68 5.24
N MET A 70 11.05 -9.59 5.86
CA MET A 70 11.91 -8.44 6.18
C MET A 70 12.67 -8.62 7.49
N THR A 71 12.31 -9.60 8.32
CA THR A 71 13.11 -9.92 9.48
C THR A 71 14.36 -10.64 8.97
N GLY A 72 15.48 -9.93 8.92
CA GLY A 72 16.79 -10.57 8.79
C GLY A 72 16.95 -11.69 9.81
N SER A 73 18.04 -12.44 9.71
CA SER A 73 18.33 -13.52 10.67
C SER A 73 17.99 -13.02 12.08
N PRO A 74 17.19 -13.78 12.85
CA PRO A 74 16.78 -13.35 14.17
C PRO A 74 18.02 -12.92 14.94
N SER A 75 18.01 -11.71 15.45
CA SER A 75 19.08 -11.23 16.33
C SER A 75 19.24 -12.27 17.41
N ASP A 76 20.44 -12.85 17.49
CA ASP A 76 20.71 -13.89 18.51
C ASP A 76 20.50 -13.23 19.88
N SER A 77 19.43 -13.62 20.54
CA SER A 77 19.04 -13.06 21.83
C SER A 77 20.14 -13.21 22.92
N GLN A 78 21.20 -13.93 22.61
CA GLN A 78 22.35 -14.12 23.48
C GLN A 78 23.52 -13.16 23.17
N MET A 79 23.42 -12.35 22.12
CA MET A 79 24.45 -11.37 21.78
C MET A 79 24.44 -10.20 22.76
N ILE A 80 25.61 -9.80 23.19
CA ILE A 80 25.84 -8.67 24.09
C ILE A 80 25.89 -7.39 23.27
N GLY A 81 25.03 -6.43 23.60
CA GLY A 81 24.98 -5.12 23.00
C GLY A 81 25.78 -4.07 23.78
N LYS A 82 25.99 -2.90 23.15
CA LYS A 82 26.48 -1.70 23.84
C LYS A 82 25.45 -1.24 24.87
N LEU A 83 25.89 -0.78 26.03
CA LEU A 83 25.09 -0.30 27.16
C LEU A 83 24.27 -1.39 27.88
N ASP A 84 24.39 -2.67 27.50
CA ASP A 84 23.80 -3.77 28.24
C ASP A 84 24.47 -3.92 29.60
N VAL A 85 23.71 -4.42 30.58
CA VAL A 85 24.19 -4.71 31.93
C VAL A 85 24.31 -6.22 32.11
N LEU A 86 25.49 -6.66 32.39
CA LEU A 86 25.84 -8.09 32.61
C LEU A 86 26.02 -8.37 34.10
N GLU A 87 25.60 -9.54 34.52
CA GLU A 87 25.95 -10.09 35.80
C GLU A 87 26.98 -11.25 35.57
N ILE A 88 28.15 -11.10 36.16
CA ILE A 88 29.25 -12.01 36.02
C ILE A 88 29.51 -12.69 37.38
N ASN A 89 29.35 -13.99 37.41
CA ASN A 89 29.63 -14.80 38.57
C ASN A 89 30.99 -15.52 38.36
N LEU A 90 31.91 -15.24 39.22
CA LEU A 90 33.28 -15.79 39.15
C LEU A 90 33.56 -16.64 40.39
N LEU A 91 33.90 -17.91 40.17
CA LEU A 91 34.44 -18.80 41.17
C LEU A 91 35.98 -18.99 40.90
N PRO A 92 36.85 -18.59 41.79
CA PRO A 92 38.29 -18.68 41.60
C PRO A 92 38.83 -20.10 41.34
N SER A 93 38.12 -21.12 41.85
CA SER A 93 38.36 -22.55 41.67
C SER A 93 37.08 -23.33 41.91
N LEU A 94 36.92 -24.50 41.31
CA LEU A 94 35.77 -25.39 41.52
C LEU A 94 35.55 -25.78 42.98
N ASN A 95 36.60 -25.74 43.80
CA ASN A 95 36.55 -26.02 45.23
C ASN A 95 36.42 -24.79 46.12
N SER A 96 36.32 -23.60 45.52
CA SER A 96 36.19 -22.35 46.27
C SER A 96 34.77 -22.21 46.78
N LYS A 97 34.61 -21.85 48.06
CA LYS A 97 33.31 -21.51 48.67
C LYS A 97 32.95 -20.05 48.44
N GLU A 98 33.85 -19.25 47.94
CA GLU A 98 33.65 -17.82 47.67
C GLU A 98 33.38 -17.60 46.20
N ALA A 99 32.19 -17.11 45.90
CA ALA A 99 31.77 -16.66 44.58
C ALA A 99 31.78 -15.12 44.55
N PHE A 100 32.44 -14.54 43.58
CA PHE A 100 32.41 -13.10 43.35
C PHE A 100 31.39 -12.80 42.30
N ARG A 101 30.47 -11.86 42.62
CA ARG A 101 29.44 -11.42 41.72
C ARG A 101 29.67 -9.96 41.33
N TYR A 102 29.82 -9.72 40.04
CA TYR A 102 30.04 -8.39 39.47
C TYR A 102 28.85 -8.00 38.61
N THR A 103 28.32 -6.79 38.80
CA THR A 103 27.36 -6.17 37.85
C THR A 103 28.15 -5.15 37.06
N VAL A 104 28.24 -5.35 35.75
CA VAL A 104 29.05 -4.51 34.85
C VAL A 104 28.21 -4.04 33.69
N ARG A 105 28.34 -2.76 33.35
CA ARG A 105 27.71 -2.18 32.16
C ARG A 105 28.72 -2.19 31.02
N VAL A 106 28.33 -2.69 29.86
CA VAL A 106 29.08 -2.55 28.61
C VAL A 106 29.05 -1.07 28.21
N GLN A 107 30.19 -0.47 27.96
CA GLN A 107 30.35 0.93 27.59
C GLN A 107 29.95 1.18 26.13
N GLU A 108 29.89 2.44 25.70
CA GLU A 108 29.57 2.80 24.31
C GLU A 108 30.66 2.33 23.32
N ASP A 109 31.89 2.22 23.77
CA ASP A 109 33.00 1.64 23.01
C ASP A 109 32.95 0.10 22.89
N GLY A 110 31.93 -0.52 23.51
CA GLY A 110 31.72 -1.97 23.53
C GLY A 110 32.58 -2.71 24.57
N THR A 111 33.36 -2.00 25.39
CA THR A 111 34.16 -2.61 26.43
C THR A 111 33.41 -2.72 27.75
N ALA A 112 33.80 -3.68 28.58
CA ALA A 112 33.34 -3.78 29.97
C ALA A 112 34.54 -3.76 30.91
N ASP A 113 34.47 -2.98 31.98
CA ASP A 113 35.56 -2.88 32.97
C ASP A 113 35.28 -3.82 34.15
N LEU A 114 36.08 -4.85 34.25
CA LEU A 114 36.00 -5.87 35.29
C LEU A 114 37.05 -5.54 36.37
N SER A 115 36.65 -5.07 37.53
CA SER A 115 37.47 -4.47 38.61
C SER A 115 38.83 -5.14 38.88
N GLN A 116 38.95 -6.42 38.70
CA GLN A 116 40.23 -7.17 38.93
C GLN A 116 40.89 -7.62 37.62
N ILE A 117 40.09 -7.89 36.60
CA ILE A 117 40.55 -8.42 35.32
C ILE A 117 40.91 -7.27 34.37
N GLY A 118 40.27 -6.11 34.53
CA GLY A 118 40.42 -4.92 33.69
C GLY A 118 39.49 -4.89 32.49
N ARG A 119 39.78 -4.02 31.54
CA ARG A 119 38.90 -3.73 30.41
C ARG A 119 38.95 -4.82 29.33
N LEU A 120 37.80 -5.30 28.88
CA LEU A 120 37.63 -6.33 27.86
C LEU A 120 36.53 -5.94 26.85
N GLN A 121 36.74 -6.23 25.58
CA GLN A 121 35.76 -6.08 24.54
C GLN A 121 34.74 -7.21 24.66
N LEU A 122 33.49 -6.88 24.99
CA LEU A 122 32.39 -7.85 25.15
C LEU A 122 31.22 -7.62 24.21
N ALA A 123 31.02 -6.40 23.69
CA ALA A 123 29.97 -6.14 22.72
C ALA A 123 30.23 -6.93 21.42
N GLY A 124 29.17 -7.53 20.87
CA GLY A 124 29.22 -8.38 19.69
C GLY A 124 29.51 -9.85 19.97
N LEU A 125 29.89 -10.20 21.20
CA LEU A 125 30.08 -11.60 21.61
C LEU A 125 28.76 -12.21 22.12
N LYS A 126 28.63 -13.51 21.98
CA LYS A 126 27.61 -14.29 22.69
C LYS A 126 28.01 -14.44 24.15
N LEU A 127 27.02 -14.68 25.02
CA LEU A 127 27.31 -14.87 26.45
C LEU A 127 28.38 -15.94 26.72
N VAL A 128 28.33 -17.06 25.99
CA VAL A 128 29.32 -18.15 26.10
C VAL A 128 30.72 -17.71 25.62
N GLU A 129 30.79 -16.91 24.59
CA GLU A 129 32.04 -16.36 24.06
C GLU A 129 32.65 -15.34 25.04
N ALA A 130 31.79 -14.54 25.68
CA ALA A 130 32.19 -13.62 26.73
C ALA A 130 32.75 -14.36 27.96
N GLU A 131 32.13 -15.48 28.37
CA GLU A 131 32.64 -16.33 29.43
C GLU A 131 34.06 -16.83 29.12
N ALA A 132 34.26 -17.31 27.89
CA ALA A 132 35.59 -17.76 27.43
C ALA A 132 36.60 -16.62 27.39
N ALA A 133 36.22 -15.45 26.86
CA ALA A 133 37.11 -14.27 26.79
C ALA A 133 37.53 -13.78 28.17
N ILE A 134 36.58 -13.70 29.11
CA ILE A 134 36.87 -13.28 30.48
C ILE A 134 37.77 -14.35 31.21
N THR A 135 37.49 -15.63 30.98
CA THR A 135 38.30 -16.74 31.52
C THR A 135 39.75 -16.64 31.01
N HIS A 136 39.93 -16.49 29.72
CA HIS A 136 41.26 -16.37 29.10
C HIS A 136 42.03 -15.16 29.66
N ALA A 137 41.41 -13.99 29.68
CA ALA A 137 42.02 -12.77 30.18
C ALA A 137 42.37 -12.86 31.66
N SER A 138 41.57 -13.55 32.47
CA SER A 138 41.83 -13.73 33.91
C SER A 138 43.06 -14.64 34.18
N ILE A 139 43.25 -15.67 33.36
CA ILE A 139 44.40 -16.56 33.41
C ILE A 139 45.66 -15.86 32.88
N GLU A 140 45.57 -15.21 31.73
CA GLU A 140 46.68 -14.51 31.09
C GLU A 140 47.28 -13.41 31.98
N ARG A 141 46.42 -12.67 32.68
CA ARG A 141 46.81 -11.63 33.63
C ARG A 141 47.25 -12.17 34.99
N GLY A 142 47.27 -13.49 35.14
CA GLY A 142 47.76 -14.17 36.36
C GLY A 142 46.85 -14.03 37.58
N MET A 143 45.60 -13.59 37.41
CA MET A 143 44.68 -13.36 38.53
C MET A 143 44.12 -14.68 39.09
N TYR A 144 43.81 -15.63 38.20
CA TYR A 144 43.26 -16.92 38.58
C TYR A 144 43.91 -18.05 37.75
N ARG A 145 44.03 -19.23 38.34
CA ARG A 145 44.64 -20.39 37.61
C ARG A 145 43.61 -21.22 36.85
N ALA A 146 42.42 -21.38 37.40
CA ALA A 146 41.31 -22.17 36.81
C ALA A 146 39.98 -21.61 37.29
N PRO A 147 39.59 -20.39 36.87
CA PRO A 147 38.33 -19.79 37.27
C PRO A 147 37.16 -20.46 36.54
N HIS A 148 36.02 -20.51 37.20
CA HIS A 148 34.75 -20.84 36.56
C HIS A 148 33.93 -19.55 36.48
N ILE A 149 33.62 -19.14 35.28
CA ILE A 149 32.95 -17.86 35.02
C ILE A 149 31.62 -18.12 34.33
N THR A 150 30.56 -17.49 34.82
CA THR A 150 29.27 -17.52 34.20
C THR A 150 28.81 -16.07 33.95
N VAL A 151 28.41 -15.79 32.73
CA VAL A 151 27.89 -14.47 32.32
C VAL A 151 26.39 -14.56 32.04
N THR A 152 25.63 -13.74 32.71
CA THR A 152 24.19 -13.64 32.48
C THR A 152 23.81 -12.23 32.10
N MET A 153 22.85 -12.10 31.18
CA MET A 153 22.28 -10.81 30.81
C MET A 153 21.33 -10.36 31.94
N LYS A 154 21.65 -9.24 32.60
CA LYS A 154 20.83 -8.68 33.70
C LYS A 154 19.81 -7.68 33.15
N GLU A 155 20.26 -6.72 32.35
CA GLU A 155 19.42 -5.71 31.76
C GLU A 155 19.89 -5.42 30.35
N ARG A 156 18.96 -5.33 29.40
CA ARG A 156 19.26 -4.91 28.03
C ARG A 156 19.00 -3.44 27.85
N LYS A 157 19.85 -2.79 27.07
CA LYS A 157 19.54 -1.43 26.62
C LYS A 157 18.30 -1.45 25.77
N VAL A 158 17.30 -0.67 26.14
CA VAL A 158 16.09 -0.46 25.35
C VAL A 158 16.11 0.92 24.69
N ASN A 159 15.58 0.97 23.49
CA ASN A 159 15.27 2.24 22.81
C ASN A 159 13.79 2.54 23.02
N LYS A 160 13.50 3.78 23.38
CA LYS A 160 12.15 4.27 23.51
C LYS A 160 11.75 4.97 22.23
N ILE A 161 10.80 4.40 21.50
CA ILE A 161 10.37 4.90 20.19
C ILE A 161 8.87 5.20 20.18
N LEU A 162 8.46 6.17 19.34
CA LEU A 162 7.07 6.50 19.11
C LEU A 162 6.58 5.80 17.83
N VAL A 163 5.56 4.95 17.92
CA VAL A 163 4.87 4.39 16.76
C VAL A 163 3.51 5.05 16.62
N SER A 164 3.22 5.61 15.45
CA SER A 164 2.01 6.39 15.18
C SER A 164 1.44 6.11 13.79
N GLY A 165 0.24 6.62 13.53
CA GLY A 165 -0.45 6.45 12.25
C GLY A 165 -1.29 5.18 12.18
N ALA A 166 -1.24 4.47 11.07
CA ALA A 166 -2.10 3.32 10.79
C ALA A 166 -1.55 2.00 11.36
N VAL A 167 -1.44 1.93 12.68
CA VAL A 167 -1.15 0.72 13.45
C VAL A 167 -2.30 0.42 14.40
N LYS A 168 -2.44 -0.84 14.83
CA LYS A 168 -3.52 -1.24 15.74
C LYS A 168 -3.44 -0.56 17.10
N LYS A 169 -2.23 -0.33 17.61
CA LYS A 169 -2.00 0.29 18.92
C LYS A 169 -0.91 1.36 18.78
N PRO A 170 -1.24 2.60 18.44
CA PRO A 170 -0.24 3.68 18.43
C PRO A 170 0.20 4.03 19.86
N GLY A 171 1.48 4.35 20.04
CA GLY A 171 2.01 4.69 21.37
C GLY A 171 3.53 4.67 21.45
N TRP A 172 4.03 4.83 22.67
CA TRP A 172 5.45 4.70 22.99
C TRP A 172 5.78 3.24 23.33
N TYR A 173 6.87 2.74 22.76
CA TYR A 173 7.34 1.39 22.97
C TYR A 173 8.80 1.38 23.40
N GLU A 174 9.13 0.48 24.31
CA GLU A 174 10.49 0.19 24.74
C GLU A 174 10.92 -1.13 24.10
N ILE A 175 11.82 -1.05 23.14
CA ILE A 175 12.30 -2.20 22.35
C ILE A 175 13.79 -2.37 22.61
N PRO A 176 14.30 -3.62 22.82
CA PRO A 176 15.73 -3.85 22.94
C PRO A 176 16.50 -3.22 21.78
N ALA A 177 17.56 -2.48 22.07
CA ALA A 177 18.27 -1.68 21.07
C ALA A 177 18.80 -2.53 19.89
N ALA A 178 19.22 -3.76 20.15
CA ALA A 178 19.67 -4.71 19.13
C ALA A 178 18.58 -5.19 18.18
N GLU A 179 17.31 -5.12 18.61
CA GLU A 179 16.13 -5.59 17.87
C GLU A 179 15.22 -4.43 17.40
N CYS A 180 15.63 -3.17 17.68
CA CYS A 180 14.81 -1.98 17.42
C CYS A 180 14.88 -1.58 15.95
N ASN A 181 14.19 -2.34 15.11
CA ASN A 181 14.03 -2.08 13.68
C ASN A 181 12.56 -1.78 13.33
N LEU A 182 12.30 -1.39 12.09
CA LEU A 182 10.96 -1.05 11.59
C LEU A 182 9.96 -2.18 11.83
N ILE A 183 10.33 -3.43 11.55
CA ILE A 183 9.42 -4.58 11.67
C ILE A 183 9.06 -4.86 13.12
N SER A 184 10.06 -4.83 14.00
CA SER A 184 9.82 -4.98 15.45
C SER A 184 8.90 -3.86 15.95
N ALA A 185 9.10 -2.62 15.51
CA ALA A 185 8.25 -1.49 15.88
C ALA A 185 6.78 -1.73 15.48
N ILE A 186 6.54 -2.18 14.24
CA ILE A 186 5.21 -2.53 13.75
C ILE A 186 4.62 -3.69 14.54
N PHE A 187 5.41 -4.72 14.85
CA PHE A 187 4.98 -5.87 15.62
C PHE A 187 4.57 -5.50 17.05
N TYR A 188 5.39 -4.71 17.75
CA TYR A 188 5.07 -4.22 19.11
C TYR A 188 3.81 -3.34 19.12
N ALA A 189 3.56 -2.59 18.04
CA ALA A 189 2.33 -1.81 17.85
C ALA A 189 1.10 -2.66 17.46
N GLY A 190 1.21 -4.00 17.49
CA GLY A 190 0.13 -4.94 17.22
C GLY A 190 -0.17 -5.14 15.73
N ASN A 191 0.79 -4.90 14.86
CA ASN A 191 0.72 -4.92 13.40
C ASN A 191 -0.01 -3.71 12.78
N LEU A 192 -0.05 -3.69 11.46
CA LEU A 192 -0.71 -2.67 10.68
C LEU A 192 -2.23 -2.64 10.94
N ALA A 193 -2.81 -1.46 10.90
CA ALA A 193 -4.26 -1.28 10.93
C ALA A 193 -4.87 -1.61 9.56
N PRO A 194 -6.17 -1.94 9.46
CA PRO A 194 -6.83 -2.24 8.18
C PRO A 194 -6.71 -1.11 7.15
N ASP A 195 -6.62 0.12 7.61
CA ASP A 195 -6.48 1.34 6.81
C ASP A 195 -5.02 1.77 6.59
N ALA A 196 -4.06 0.88 6.80
CA ALA A 196 -2.64 1.20 6.59
C ALA A 196 -2.32 1.42 5.11
N GLY A 197 -1.57 2.49 4.84
CA GLY A 197 -0.92 2.73 3.56
C GLY A 197 0.40 1.97 3.44
N THR A 198 1.06 2.14 2.32
CA THR A 198 2.36 1.51 2.03
C THR A 198 3.53 2.37 2.46
N THR A 199 3.31 3.66 2.65
CA THR A 199 4.35 4.63 3.01
C THR A 199 4.59 4.66 4.52
N VAL A 200 5.84 4.56 4.91
CA VAL A 200 6.30 4.68 6.30
C VAL A 200 7.39 5.71 6.40
N ASP A 201 7.18 6.69 7.25
CA ASP A 201 8.16 7.72 7.60
C ASP A 201 8.85 7.37 8.91
N ILE A 202 10.18 7.26 8.87
CA ILE A 202 11.00 6.96 10.03
C ILE A 202 11.88 8.17 10.34
N GLN A 203 11.86 8.61 11.58
CA GLN A 203 12.77 9.62 12.09
C GLN A 203 13.80 8.98 13.00
N ASN A 204 15.01 9.51 12.97
CA ASN A 204 16.17 9.00 13.70
C ASN A 204 16.55 7.57 13.31
N VAL A 205 16.53 7.33 11.98
CA VAL A 205 16.92 6.04 11.40
C VAL A 205 18.44 5.90 11.36
N VAL A 206 18.94 4.68 11.62
CA VAL A 206 20.34 4.27 11.45
C VAL A 206 20.34 3.11 10.47
N THR A 207 21.14 3.21 9.41
CA THR A 207 21.26 2.11 8.44
C THR A 207 22.24 1.06 8.94
N ARG A 208 22.10 -0.19 8.45
CA ARG A 208 22.99 -1.30 8.79
C ARG A 208 24.45 -1.00 8.43
N ASP A 209 24.68 -0.36 7.29
CA ASP A 209 26.03 0.01 6.86
C ASP A 209 26.69 1.00 7.80
N GLU A 210 25.92 1.88 8.40
CA GLU A 210 26.43 2.83 9.41
C GLU A 210 26.76 2.14 10.72
N LEU A 211 25.94 1.16 11.14
CA LEU A 211 26.24 0.35 12.31
C LEU A 211 27.52 -0.48 12.10
N LEU A 212 27.70 -1.04 10.91
CA LEU A 212 28.91 -1.78 10.55
C LEU A 212 30.15 -0.86 10.49
N ASN A 213 30.04 0.31 9.87
CA ASN A 213 31.11 1.29 9.80
C ASN A 213 31.50 1.83 11.19
N GLU A 214 30.52 2.01 12.09
CA GLU A 214 30.78 2.41 13.48
C GLU A 214 31.47 1.27 14.26
N ALA A 215 31.08 0.01 13.99
CA ALA A 215 31.72 -1.14 14.59
C ALA A 215 33.17 -1.31 14.10
N ILE A 216 33.46 -1.04 12.81
CA ILE A 216 34.79 -1.08 12.25
C ILE A 216 35.67 0.06 12.78
N ALA A 217 35.09 1.30 12.88
CA ALA A 217 35.82 2.47 13.39
C ALA A 217 36.14 2.38 14.88
N SER A 218 35.40 1.57 15.64
CA SER A 218 35.64 1.34 17.08
C SER A 218 36.67 0.25 17.37
N ASN A 219 37.25 -0.39 16.33
CA ASN A 219 38.24 -1.43 16.52
C ASN A 219 39.67 -0.79 16.53
N PRO A 220 40.34 -0.65 17.68
CA PRO A 220 41.60 0.09 17.80
C PRO A 220 42.81 -0.74 17.42
N ALA A 221 42.86 -1.28 16.19
CA ALA A 221 44.08 -1.94 15.70
C ALA A 221 45.16 -0.94 15.28
N ASP A 222 44.86 0.34 15.09
CA ASP A 222 45.82 1.40 14.79
C ASP A 222 45.59 2.59 15.74
N GLY A 223 46.51 2.69 16.70
CA GLY A 223 46.46 3.68 17.76
C GLY A 223 46.61 5.12 17.29
N VAL A 224 45.52 5.77 17.04
CA VAL A 224 45.29 7.21 17.30
C VAL A 224 43.77 7.42 17.36
N ALA A 225 43.18 7.35 18.54
CA ALA A 225 41.83 7.83 18.75
C ALA A 225 41.82 9.36 18.59
N GLN A 226 41.43 9.86 17.43
CA GLN A 226 40.94 11.24 17.33
C GLN A 226 39.66 11.33 18.13
N ALA A 227 39.71 12.00 19.26
CA ALA A 227 38.54 12.47 19.98
C ALA A 227 37.80 13.50 19.09
N GLY A 228 37.08 13.00 18.09
CA GLY A 228 36.11 13.76 17.35
C GLY A 228 34.94 14.04 18.29
N TYR A 229 34.71 15.33 18.55
CA TYR A 229 33.49 15.81 19.21
C TYR A 229 32.30 15.04 18.64
N ALA A 230 31.45 14.52 19.52
CA ALA A 230 30.18 13.92 19.14
C ALA A 230 29.42 14.95 18.29
N GLN A 231 29.52 14.78 16.97
CA GLN A 231 28.72 15.56 16.05
C GLN A 231 27.29 15.21 16.40
N THR A 232 26.54 16.20 16.84
CA THR A 232 25.09 16.10 17.02
C THR A 232 24.53 15.69 15.68
N ARG A 233 24.31 14.38 15.49
CA ARG A 233 23.75 13.85 14.24
C ARG A 233 22.39 14.50 14.05
N SER A 234 22.22 15.21 12.96
CA SER A 234 20.89 15.68 12.56
C SER A 234 19.98 14.45 12.46
N PRO A 235 18.76 14.50 13.01
CA PRO A 235 17.84 13.38 12.92
C PRO A 235 17.64 13.02 11.45
N ARG A 236 18.03 11.80 11.07
CA ARG A 236 17.83 11.33 9.72
C ARG A 236 16.39 10.88 9.55
N GLN A 237 15.77 11.36 8.51
CA GLN A 237 14.43 10.97 8.11
C GLN A 237 14.53 10.08 6.86
N ALA A 238 13.82 8.97 6.88
CA ALA A 238 13.65 8.10 5.72
C ALA A 238 12.16 7.87 5.48
N SER A 239 11.73 8.04 4.24
CA SER A 239 10.41 7.64 3.78
C SER A 239 10.57 6.35 2.97
N ILE A 240 9.87 5.31 3.35
CA ILE A 240 10.03 3.96 2.84
C ILE A 240 8.69 3.45 2.35
N ASP A 241 8.68 2.89 1.14
CA ASP A 241 7.54 2.10 0.68
C ASP A 241 7.69 0.65 1.13
N LEU A 242 6.79 0.18 2.00
CA LEU A 242 6.80 -1.17 2.57
C LEU A 242 6.82 -2.28 1.52
N ILE A 243 6.08 -2.08 0.43
CA ILE A 243 5.99 -3.09 -0.65
C ILE A 243 7.33 -3.25 -1.34
N SER A 244 7.96 -2.14 -1.69
CA SER A 244 9.29 -2.14 -2.31
C SER A 244 10.35 -2.69 -1.36
N ALA A 245 10.29 -2.31 -0.08
CA ALA A 245 11.24 -2.77 0.93
C ALA A 245 11.14 -4.29 1.16
N VAL A 246 9.93 -4.86 1.17
CA VAL A 246 9.73 -6.32 1.28
C VAL A 246 10.28 -7.03 0.04
N LYS A 247 9.97 -6.54 -1.17
CA LYS A 247 10.42 -7.16 -2.43
C LYS A 247 11.95 -7.14 -2.59
N GLU A 248 12.59 -6.09 -2.09
CA GLU A 248 14.03 -5.93 -2.17
C GLU A 248 14.77 -6.63 -1.01
N GLY A 249 14.04 -7.21 -0.03
CA GLY A 249 14.62 -7.86 1.14
C GLY A 249 15.47 -6.91 1.98
N ARG A 250 15.16 -5.62 1.98
CA ARG A 250 15.87 -4.62 2.77
C ARG A 250 15.50 -4.73 4.23
N ASP A 251 16.22 -5.60 4.93
CA ASP A 251 16.30 -5.60 6.38
C ASP A 251 17.32 -4.54 6.82
N GLY A 252 17.01 -3.77 7.84
CA GLY A 252 18.05 -2.93 8.46
C GLY A 252 17.73 -1.46 8.61
N TYR A 253 16.47 -1.09 8.66
CA TYR A 253 16.09 0.22 9.17
C TYR A 253 15.99 0.15 10.69
N PHE A 254 17.13 0.39 11.36
CA PHE A 254 17.19 0.48 12.82
C PHE A 254 16.75 1.86 13.28
N ILE A 255 16.08 1.90 14.42
CA ILE A 255 15.52 3.13 14.98
C ILE A 255 16.29 3.42 16.27
N ALA A 256 16.97 4.57 16.31
CA ALA A 256 17.69 4.98 17.48
C ALA A 256 16.72 5.44 18.60
N ASP A 257 17.27 5.56 19.81
CA ASP A 257 16.52 6.03 20.98
C ASP A 257 15.91 7.42 20.72
N GLY A 258 14.66 7.61 21.09
CA GLY A 258 13.90 8.83 20.80
C GLY A 258 13.38 8.93 19.36
N GLY A 259 13.56 7.88 18.52
CA GLY A 259 13.07 7.88 17.17
C GLY A 259 11.56 7.71 17.06
N SER A 260 11.03 7.94 15.85
CA SER A 260 9.61 7.75 15.58
C SER A 260 9.37 7.02 14.25
N VAL A 261 8.30 6.24 14.23
CA VAL A 261 7.77 5.55 13.05
C VAL A 261 6.34 6.05 12.84
N HIS A 262 6.08 6.59 11.66
CA HIS A 262 4.75 7.02 11.27
C HIS A 262 4.31 6.24 10.04
N ILE A 263 3.24 5.47 10.17
CA ILE A 263 2.61 4.74 9.08
C ILE A 263 1.48 5.59 8.52
N GLU A 264 1.56 5.93 7.24
CA GLU A 264 0.52 6.69 6.57
C GLU A 264 -0.81 5.93 6.57
N ARG A 265 -1.91 6.67 6.71
CA ARG A 265 -3.25 6.10 6.54
C ARG A 265 -3.64 6.17 5.09
N ARG A 266 -4.06 5.04 4.54
CA ARG A 266 -4.66 4.99 3.24
C ARG A 266 -6.05 5.61 3.31
N SER A 267 -6.30 6.64 2.51
CA SER A 267 -7.67 7.10 2.28
C SER A 267 -8.42 5.98 1.56
N PRO A 268 -9.61 5.59 2.03
CA PRO A 268 -10.38 4.56 1.35
C PRO A 268 -10.73 5.06 -0.05
N ASP A 269 -10.14 4.43 -1.03
CA ASP A 269 -10.47 4.64 -2.42
C ASP A 269 -11.95 4.31 -2.65
N ALA A 270 -12.58 5.00 -3.55
CA ALA A 270 -13.99 4.82 -3.82
C ALA A 270 -14.27 4.80 -5.32
N ILE A 271 -15.30 4.07 -5.68
CA ILE A 271 -15.93 4.14 -6.98
C ILE A 271 -17.35 4.67 -6.82
N TYR A 272 -17.94 5.08 -7.90
CA TYR A 272 -19.33 5.53 -7.93
C TYR A 272 -20.14 4.61 -8.84
N VAL A 273 -21.26 4.11 -8.35
CA VAL A 273 -22.17 3.25 -9.13
C VAL A 273 -23.50 3.96 -9.28
N GLY A 274 -23.96 4.06 -10.52
CA GLY A 274 -25.20 4.76 -10.87
C GLY A 274 -25.96 4.10 -12.02
N GLY A 275 -27.01 4.79 -12.48
CA GLY A 275 -27.91 4.30 -13.53
C GLY A 275 -28.90 3.25 -13.00
N LEU A 276 -29.16 2.19 -13.78
CA LEU A 276 -30.13 1.14 -13.47
C LEU A 276 -29.60 0.14 -12.43
N VAL A 277 -29.28 0.62 -11.22
CA VAL A 277 -28.94 -0.20 -10.05
C VAL A 277 -29.92 0.04 -8.92
N ASN A 278 -30.10 -0.93 -8.03
CA ASN A 278 -31.06 -0.81 -6.93
C ASN A 278 -30.63 0.20 -5.86
N LYS A 279 -29.32 0.35 -5.64
CA LYS A 279 -28.73 1.25 -4.63
C LYS A 279 -27.60 2.05 -5.26
N PRO A 280 -27.90 3.11 -6.02
CA PRO A 280 -26.85 3.96 -6.57
C PRO A 280 -26.13 4.73 -5.46
N GLY A 281 -24.84 4.93 -5.62
CA GLY A 281 -24.06 5.66 -4.63
C GLY A 281 -22.56 5.44 -4.73
N ARG A 282 -21.87 5.93 -3.71
CA ARG A 282 -20.44 5.74 -3.52
C ARG A 282 -20.19 4.38 -2.86
N LEU A 283 -19.37 3.55 -3.47
CA LEU A 283 -18.85 2.32 -2.89
C LEU A 283 -17.38 2.50 -2.54
N VAL A 284 -17.02 2.09 -1.33
CA VAL A 284 -15.64 2.08 -0.88
C VAL A 284 -15.01 0.76 -1.32
N PHE A 285 -13.77 0.79 -1.82
CA PHE A 285 -13.03 -0.41 -2.13
C PHE A 285 -12.92 -1.27 -0.86
N PRO A 286 -13.19 -2.57 -0.94
CA PRO A 286 -12.87 -3.49 0.14
C PRO A 286 -11.38 -3.41 0.45
N LEU A 287 -11.03 -3.28 1.73
CA LEU A 287 -9.63 -3.18 2.15
C LEU A 287 -8.92 -4.53 2.08
N ASP A 288 -9.71 -5.61 2.09
CA ASP A 288 -9.22 -6.99 2.12
C ASP A 288 -8.98 -7.58 0.73
N ASP A 289 -9.53 -6.95 -0.34
CA ASP A 289 -9.42 -7.44 -1.71
C ASP A 289 -8.41 -6.63 -2.53
N GLU A 290 -7.48 -7.32 -3.16
CA GLU A 290 -6.55 -6.74 -4.13
C GLU A 290 -7.23 -6.44 -5.46
N GLU A 291 -8.31 -7.15 -5.79
CA GLU A 291 -9.03 -7.08 -7.05
C GLU A 291 -10.51 -6.77 -6.83
N PHE A 292 -10.90 -5.55 -7.09
CA PHE A 292 -12.31 -5.13 -7.05
C PHE A 292 -12.88 -5.07 -8.46
N ARG A 293 -13.81 -6.00 -8.77
CA ARG A 293 -14.29 -6.21 -10.13
C ARG A 293 -15.68 -5.66 -10.37
N LEU A 294 -16.04 -5.47 -11.65
CA LEU A 294 -17.30 -4.88 -12.09
C LEU A 294 -18.55 -5.57 -11.52
N LEU A 295 -18.60 -6.91 -11.57
CA LEU A 295 -19.76 -7.66 -11.07
C LEU A 295 -19.93 -7.54 -9.56
N GLU A 296 -18.84 -7.44 -8.85
CA GLU A 296 -18.83 -7.23 -7.41
C GLU A 296 -19.40 -5.85 -7.05
N ALA A 297 -18.93 -4.79 -7.71
CA ALA A 297 -19.43 -3.44 -7.55
C ALA A 297 -20.95 -3.36 -7.81
N ILE A 298 -21.42 -4.00 -8.88
CA ILE A 298 -22.84 -4.06 -9.20
C ILE A 298 -23.62 -4.83 -8.12
N SER A 299 -23.06 -5.92 -7.60
CA SER A 299 -23.67 -6.73 -6.53
C SER A 299 -23.81 -5.94 -5.24
N LEU A 300 -22.77 -5.20 -4.83
CA LEU A 300 -22.78 -4.32 -3.66
C LEU A 300 -23.77 -3.17 -3.83
N ALA A 301 -23.97 -2.68 -5.06
CA ALA A 301 -25.03 -1.72 -5.39
C ALA A 301 -26.44 -2.35 -5.44
N GLY A 302 -26.61 -3.57 -4.94
CA GLY A 302 -27.88 -4.27 -4.86
C GLY A 302 -28.31 -4.94 -6.16
N GLY A 303 -27.42 -5.08 -7.12
CA GLY A 303 -27.68 -5.64 -8.45
C GLY A 303 -28.38 -4.66 -9.41
N PRO A 304 -28.57 -5.08 -10.68
CA PRO A 304 -29.28 -4.28 -11.67
C PRO A 304 -30.76 -4.14 -11.31
N ALA A 305 -31.31 -2.94 -11.46
CA ALA A 305 -32.72 -2.65 -11.18
C ALA A 305 -33.69 -3.29 -12.20
N SER A 306 -33.19 -3.66 -13.36
CA SER A 306 -33.95 -4.37 -14.40
C SER A 306 -33.22 -5.65 -14.83
N GLN A 307 -33.96 -6.76 -14.93
CA GLN A 307 -33.39 -8.05 -15.35
C GLN A 307 -32.84 -8.08 -16.78
N VAL A 308 -33.31 -7.13 -17.62
CA VAL A 308 -32.84 -6.99 -19.02
C VAL A 308 -31.76 -5.93 -19.18
N ALA A 309 -31.32 -5.30 -18.07
CA ALA A 309 -30.23 -4.34 -18.09
C ALA A 309 -28.90 -5.10 -18.23
N ASP A 310 -28.20 -4.87 -19.34
CA ASP A 310 -26.95 -5.58 -19.67
C ASP A 310 -25.78 -4.63 -19.94
N LYS A 311 -26.08 -3.42 -20.44
CA LYS A 311 -25.06 -2.49 -20.90
C LYS A 311 -24.51 -1.64 -19.76
N VAL A 312 -23.22 -1.73 -19.54
CA VAL A 312 -22.51 -0.99 -18.51
C VAL A 312 -21.44 -0.11 -19.14
N PHE A 313 -21.34 1.10 -18.65
CA PHE A 313 -20.25 2.02 -18.96
C PHE A 313 -19.43 2.30 -17.72
N VAL A 314 -18.12 2.16 -17.85
CA VAL A 314 -17.15 2.56 -16.82
C VAL A 314 -16.40 3.77 -17.34
N GLN A 315 -16.55 4.90 -16.66
CA GLN A 315 -15.80 6.10 -16.94
C GLN A 315 -14.58 6.12 -16.02
N ARG A 316 -13.40 6.10 -16.63
CA ARG A 316 -12.10 6.08 -15.96
C ARG A 316 -11.31 7.33 -16.31
N ALA A 317 -10.66 7.94 -15.31
CA ALA A 317 -9.72 9.03 -15.55
C ALA A 317 -8.59 8.58 -16.50
N TYR A 318 -8.36 9.35 -17.55
CA TYR A 318 -7.29 9.07 -18.52
C TYR A 318 -6.36 10.28 -18.63
N PRO A 319 -5.30 10.32 -17.81
CA PRO A 319 -4.41 11.47 -17.72
C PRO A 319 -3.76 11.86 -19.07
N ALA A 320 -3.49 10.87 -19.94
CA ALA A 320 -2.84 11.10 -21.22
C ALA A 320 -3.70 11.89 -22.22
N SER A 321 -5.03 11.82 -22.13
CA SER A 321 -5.96 12.53 -23.04
C SER A 321 -6.58 13.77 -22.43
N GLY A 322 -6.47 13.96 -21.11
CA GLY A 322 -7.17 15.02 -20.37
C GLY A 322 -8.69 14.87 -20.32
N GLN A 323 -9.24 13.81 -20.93
CA GLN A 323 -10.67 13.45 -20.90
C GLN A 323 -10.84 12.04 -20.35
N PRO A 324 -11.95 11.72 -19.68
CA PRO A 324 -12.20 10.37 -19.18
C PRO A 324 -12.37 9.39 -20.35
N ALA A 325 -11.80 8.19 -20.18
CA ALA A 325 -12.07 7.07 -21.06
C ALA A 325 -13.41 6.44 -20.69
N VAL A 326 -14.19 6.05 -21.69
CA VAL A 326 -15.47 5.35 -21.49
C VAL A 326 -15.30 3.91 -21.96
N ILE A 327 -15.40 2.97 -21.03
CA ILE A 327 -15.23 1.54 -21.28
C ILE A 327 -16.61 0.90 -21.25
N GLN A 328 -17.00 0.26 -22.36
CA GLN A 328 -18.26 -0.46 -22.46
C GLN A 328 -18.10 -1.94 -22.11
N ALA A 329 -18.90 -2.42 -21.17
CA ALA A 329 -18.97 -3.82 -20.75
C ALA A 329 -20.42 -4.35 -20.85
N SER A 330 -20.59 -5.65 -20.71
CA SER A 330 -21.89 -6.34 -20.65
C SER A 330 -21.94 -7.20 -19.40
N ILE A 331 -23.02 -7.08 -18.61
CA ILE A 331 -23.20 -7.89 -17.39
C ILE A 331 -23.31 -9.38 -17.75
N GLY A 332 -24.05 -9.68 -18.84
CA GLY A 332 -24.22 -11.07 -19.30
C GLY A 332 -22.92 -11.72 -19.70
N LYS A 333 -22.06 -10.99 -20.43
CA LYS A 333 -20.72 -11.49 -20.81
C LYS A 333 -19.78 -11.57 -19.63
N ALA A 334 -19.79 -10.60 -18.74
CA ALA A 334 -18.92 -10.53 -17.54
C ALA A 334 -19.08 -11.76 -16.63
N LYS A 335 -20.25 -12.43 -16.66
CA LYS A 335 -20.50 -13.67 -15.90
C LYS A 335 -19.71 -14.88 -16.43
N HIS A 336 -19.23 -14.82 -17.67
CA HIS A 336 -18.59 -15.95 -18.37
C HIS A 336 -17.22 -15.60 -18.93
N ASP A 337 -16.84 -14.33 -18.94
CA ASP A 337 -15.62 -13.82 -19.55
C ASP A 337 -15.00 -12.72 -18.67
N ASP A 338 -13.83 -13.01 -18.15
CA ASP A 338 -13.07 -12.10 -17.28
C ASP A 338 -12.70 -10.78 -17.98
N ALA A 339 -12.55 -10.79 -19.33
CA ALA A 339 -12.29 -9.57 -20.08
C ALA A 339 -13.44 -8.54 -19.95
N HIS A 340 -14.68 -9.01 -19.79
CA HIS A 340 -15.84 -8.17 -19.54
C HIS A 340 -16.07 -7.88 -18.04
N ASN A 341 -15.54 -8.71 -17.14
CA ASN A 341 -15.56 -8.47 -15.70
C ASN A 341 -14.35 -7.63 -15.27
N LEU A 342 -14.33 -6.40 -15.75
CA LEU A 342 -13.23 -5.45 -15.59
C LEU A 342 -12.79 -5.29 -14.13
N LEU A 343 -11.49 -5.22 -13.91
CA LEU A 343 -10.93 -4.68 -12.69
C LEU A 343 -11.20 -3.18 -12.63
N LEU A 344 -11.79 -2.69 -11.54
CA LEU A 344 -12.11 -1.28 -11.33
C LEU A 344 -10.93 -0.55 -10.71
N ALA A 345 -10.74 0.69 -11.13
CA ALA A 345 -9.75 1.59 -10.55
C ALA A 345 -10.41 2.57 -9.58
N PRO A 346 -9.67 3.05 -8.57
CA PRO A 346 -10.11 4.15 -7.73
C PRO A 346 -10.59 5.36 -8.55
N GLY A 347 -11.76 5.89 -8.20
CA GLY A 347 -12.38 7.01 -8.90
C GLY A 347 -13.21 6.63 -10.14
N ASP A 348 -13.31 5.34 -10.49
CA ASP A 348 -14.17 4.91 -11.59
C ASP A 348 -15.65 5.25 -11.31
N TYR A 349 -16.35 5.66 -12.36
CA TYR A 349 -17.82 5.81 -12.35
C TYR A 349 -18.44 4.71 -13.21
N VAL A 350 -19.17 3.81 -12.57
CA VAL A 350 -19.86 2.68 -13.21
C VAL A 350 -21.34 3.05 -13.40
N SER A 351 -21.82 3.05 -14.63
CA SER A 351 -23.22 3.34 -14.97
C SER A 351 -23.84 2.20 -15.76
N ILE A 352 -24.98 1.72 -15.29
CA ILE A 352 -25.83 0.80 -16.07
C ILE A 352 -26.87 1.63 -16.80
N GLU A 353 -26.85 1.55 -18.14
CA GLU A 353 -27.71 2.39 -18.96
C GLU A 353 -28.93 1.64 -19.50
N HIS A 354 -29.95 2.42 -19.84
CA HIS A 354 -31.11 1.91 -20.54
C HIS A 354 -30.75 1.39 -21.93
N THR A 355 -31.22 0.18 -22.24
CA THR A 355 -31.22 -0.36 -23.60
C THR A 355 -32.62 -0.24 -24.17
N PRO A 356 -32.83 -0.33 -25.49
CA PRO A 356 -34.16 -0.38 -26.07
C PRO A 356 -35.06 -1.45 -25.42
N ALA A 357 -34.47 -2.56 -24.98
CA ALA A 357 -35.18 -3.63 -24.29
C ALA A 357 -35.64 -3.20 -22.87
N THR A 358 -34.80 -2.49 -22.11
CA THR A 358 -35.18 -1.99 -20.77
C THR A 358 -36.30 -0.96 -20.87
N VAL A 359 -36.23 -0.03 -21.83
CA VAL A 359 -37.26 0.97 -22.08
C VAL A 359 -38.59 0.31 -22.46
N MET A 360 -38.55 -0.72 -23.35
CA MET A 360 -39.74 -1.46 -23.73
C MET A 360 -40.36 -2.20 -22.53
N MET A 361 -39.56 -2.81 -21.66
CA MET A 361 -40.07 -3.45 -20.44
C MET A 361 -40.73 -2.47 -19.47
N GLU A 362 -40.15 -1.29 -19.28
CA GLU A 362 -40.77 -0.22 -18.46
C GLU A 362 -42.13 0.21 -19.03
N ILE A 363 -42.20 0.42 -20.34
CA ILE A 363 -43.48 0.76 -21.00
C ILE A 363 -44.50 -0.35 -20.79
N LEU A 364 -44.10 -1.62 -20.96
CA LEU A 364 -45.01 -2.76 -20.74
C LEU A 364 -45.46 -2.87 -19.28
N GLN A 365 -44.62 -2.59 -18.32
CA GLN A 365 -44.99 -2.55 -16.90
C GLN A 365 -45.97 -1.44 -16.60
N MET A 366 -45.77 -0.23 -17.15
CA MET A 366 -46.70 0.89 -16.99
C MET A 366 -48.07 0.57 -17.58
N VAL A 367 -48.13 -0.05 -18.77
CA VAL A 367 -49.35 -0.48 -19.41
C VAL A 367 -50.07 -1.55 -18.58
N ARG A 368 -49.34 -2.51 -18.01
CA ARG A 368 -49.91 -3.56 -17.15
C ARG A 368 -50.52 -3.02 -15.88
N VAL A 369 -49.88 -2.03 -15.24
CA VAL A 369 -50.43 -1.33 -14.08
C VAL A 369 -51.64 -0.51 -14.44
N GLY A 370 -51.63 0.18 -15.59
CA GLY A 370 -52.79 0.93 -16.09
C GLY A 370 -54.00 0.05 -16.42
N ALA A 371 -53.76 -1.17 -16.95
CA ALA A 371 -54.84 -2.12 -17.25
C ALA A 371 -55.46 -2.77 -16.00
N SER A 372 -54.74 -2.85 -14.89
CA SER A 372 -55.26 -3.38 -13.62
C SER A 372 -56.07 -2.37 -12.80
N LEU A 373 -56.08 -1.10 -13.17
CA LEU A 373 -56.81 -0.04 -12.49
C LEU A 373 -58.21 0.22 -13.04
N ASN A 374 -58.68 -0.58 -14.00
CA ASN A 374 -60.02 -0.36 -14.58
C ASN A 374 -60.90 -1.63 -14.56
N PRO A 375 -61.36 -2.14 -13.40
CA PRO A 375 -62.42 -3.14 -13.32
C PRO A 375 -63.73 -2.57 -12.77
N PHE A 376 -64.06 -1.31 -12.99
CA PHE A 376 -65.35 -0.79 -12.57
C PHE A 376 -65.92 0.23 -13.57
N ILE A 377 -66.76 -0.26 -14.49
CA ILE A 377 -67.92 0.47 -14.96
C ILE A 377 -69.04 -0.56 -15.01
N PRO A 378 -70.25 -0.24 -14.35
CA PRO A 378 -71.35 -1.13 -14.19
C PRO A 378 -72.15 -1.32 -15.48
#